data_5419b88798920568e9ebd6b14d40821f
#
_entry.id   5419b88798920568e9ebd6b14d40821f
#
_cell.length_a   1.000
_cell.length_b   1.000
_cell.length_c   1.000
_cell.angle_alpha   90.00
_cell.angle_beta   90.00
_cell.angle_gamma   90.00
#
_symmetry.space_group_name_H-M   'P 1'
#
loop_
_entity.id
_entity.type
_entity.pdbx_description
1 polymer ?
#
loop_
_entity_poly.entity_id
_entity_poly.type
_entity_poly.pdbx_seq_one_letter_code
_entity_poly.pdbx_strand_id
1 'polypeptide(L)'
;RADASSRFSPDNRWGYFPSVAAAWRVNEEAFLSNFKALSDLKLRLSYGQTGQQSIGSYYQHLPTYTASYDESRYYFGDQWYTTYRPNGYDANIKWETTETYNIGIDYGFLNNRISGTIDYYWRTTKDLLNKIFVPAGSNFTNMIETNIGNMKSKGLEIGINVIPVKNKDWEWTVSGNFTWNTSEITKLNTIDREDNYVKTGNAGGTGKYLQVHMVGETPNTFYLLQQAYDDNGKPLDGKYIAKDGSVTSSEEDANKYVTGKSSKAPYYCGLSTRLTYKNWDLGINGHGSFGAYVYNYVKASDSLDGLYGGTGVSSNILRSTLETGFTQDRIYTDYFLEKGDFFRIDNITLGHTFDKLWNEKTSLRLSFTVQNVCTLTGYSGLDPEIYSGIDKNIYQRPRMFMLGVNLNF
;
A
#
# COMPACT_ATOMS: atom_id res chain seq x y z
N ARG A 1 -12.54 23.77 9.80
CA ARG A 1 -11.25 23.71 10.48
C ARG A 1 -10.26 24.60 9.75
N ALA A 2 -9.44 25.34 10.51
CA ALA A 2 -8.30 26.09 9.98
C ALA A 2 -7.05 25.64 10.72
N ASP A 3 -6.01 25.26 9.98
CA ASP A 3 -4.73 24.82 10.52
C ASP A 3 -3.60 25.65 9.95
N ALA A 4 -2.57 25.87 10.76
CA ALA A 4 -1.34 26.53 10.31
C ALA A 4 -0.14 25.60 10.51
N SER A 5 0.77 25.58 9.53
CA SER A 5 2.00 24.82 9.62
C SER A 5 3.21 25.65 9.24
N SER A 6 4.24 25.62 10.10
CA SER A 6 5.54 26.27 9.85
C SER A 6 6.37 25.58 8.76
N ARG A 7 5.91 24.44 8.23
CA ARG A 7 6.54 23.75 7.09
C ARG A 7 6.39 24.53 5.79
N PHE A 8 5.38 25.39 5.71
CA PHE A 8 5.08 26.24 4.56
C PHE A 8 5.48 27.70 4.80
N SER A 9 5.65 28.43 3.71
CA SER A 9 5.93 29.87 3.77
C SER A 9 4.82 30.63 4.51
N PRO A 10 5.09 31.85 5.02
CA PRO A 10 4.06 32.66 5.67
C PRO A 10 2.77 32.80 4.85
N ASP A 11 2.89 32.93 3.54
CA ASP A 11 1.74 33.13 2.61
C ASP A 11 0.91 31.85 2.42
N ASN A 12 1.53 30.67 2.53
CA ASN A 12 0.92 29.35 2.32
C ASN A 12 0.70 28.56 3.63
N ARG A 13 0.97 29.19 4.78
CA ARG A 13 0.96 28.54 6.10
C ARG A 13 -0.41 28.04 6.51
N TRP A 14 -1.47 28.79 6.20
CA TRP A 14 -2.83 28.50 6.61
C TRP A 14 -3.55 27.64 5.59
N GLY A 15 -4.13 26.53 6.06
CA GLY A 15 -5.05 25.69 5.32
C GLY A 15 -6.47 25.77 5.92
N TYR A 16 -7.47 25.84 5.06
CA TYR A 16 -8.88 25.89 5.45
C TYR A 16 -9.60 24.66 4.91
N PHE A 17 -10.22 23.90 5.82
CA PHE A 17 -10.78 22.59 5.53
C PHE A 17 -12.25 22.52 5.96
N PRO A 18 -13.18 23.01 5.13
CA PRO A 18 -14.62 22.94 5.43
C PRO A 18 -15.11 21.49 5.34
N SER A 19 -16.16 21.17 6.12
CA SER A 19 -16.90 19.92 6.04
C SER A 19 -18.35 20.11 6.40
N VAL A 20 -19.22 19.29 5.79
CA VAL A 20 -20.65 19.23 6.08
C VAL A 20 -21.12 17.79 5.94
N ALA A 21 -22.01 17.36 6.83
CA ALA A 21 -22.61 16.04 6.77
C ALA A 21 -24.10 16.12 7.15
N ALA A 22 -24.89 15.27 6.51
CA ALA A 22 -26.29 15.05 6.82
C ALA A 22 -26.57 13.56 6.96
N ALA A 23 -27.46 13.20 7.88
CA ALA A 23 -27.90 11.83 8.07
C ALA A 23 -29.41 11.81 8.30
N TRP A 24 -30.11 10.89 7.65
CA TRP A 24 -31.52 10.69 7.75
C TRP A 24 -31.85 9.27 8.18
N ARG A 25 -32.51 9.12 9.32
CA ARG A 25 -32.98 7.83 9.84
C ARG A 25 -34.32 7.48 9.21
N VAL A 26 -34.28 6.84 8.07
CA VAL A 26 -35.44 6.54 7.23
C VAL A 26 -36.40 5.55 7.92
N ASN A 27 -35.85 4.64 8.75
CA ASN A 27 -36.62 3.64 9.49
C ASN A 27 -37.58 4.26 10.52
N GLU A 28 -37.39 5.52 10.92
CA GLU A 28 -38.28 6.21 11.87
C GLU A 28 -39.46 6.93 11.18
N GLU A 29 -39.48 6.93 9.84
CA GLU A 29 -40.53 7.58 9.09
C GLU A 29 -41.83 6.76 9.05
N ALA A 30 -42.96 7.45 9.05
CA ALA A 30 -44.30 6.83 9.12
C ALA A 30 -44.56 5.81 7.99
N PHE A 31 -44.00 6.02 6.79
CA PHE A 31 -44.16 5.12 5.65
C PHE A 31 -43.43 3.79 5.79
N LEU A 32 -42.44 3.67 6.71
CA LEU A 32 -41.74 2.43 7.01
C LEU A 32 -42.15 1.77 8.33
N SER A 33 -43.00 2.42 9.13
CA SER A 33 -43.42 1.94 10.45
C SER A 33 -44.00 0.51 10.46
N ASN A 34 -44.60 0.08 9.35
CA ASN A 34 -45.19 -1.26 9.20
C ASN A 34 -44.18 -2.34 8.75
N PHE A 35 -42.98 -1.96 8.36
CA PHE A 35 -41.98 -2.91 7.89
C PHE A 35 -41.13 -3.47 9.04
N LYS A 36 -41.73 -4.36 9.84
CA LYS A 36 -41.15 -4.92 11.07
C LYS A 36 -39.84 -5.65 10.92
N ALA A 37 -39.50 -6.10 9.71
CA ALA A 37 -38.22 -6.77 9.46
C ALA A 37 -37.02 -5.79 9.42
N LEU A 38 -37.28 -4.50 9.17
CA LEU A 38 -36.28 -3.45 9.15
C LEU A 38 -36.04 -2.93 10.58
N SER A 39 -34.82 -3.06 11.06
CA SER A 39 -34.40 -2.64 12.39
C SER A 39 -33.73 -1.28 12.39
N ASP A 40 -32.95 -1.00 11.34
CA ASP A 40 -32.30 0.28 11.12
C ASP A 40 -32.14 0.54 9.62
N LEU A 41 -32.35 1.78 9.21
CA LEU A 41 -32.05 2.28 7.87
C LEU A 41 -31.72 3.77 7.96
N LYS A 42 -30.44 4.07 7.70
CA LYS A 42 -29.95 5.45 7.75
C LYS A 42 -29.21 5.79 6.46
N LEU A 43 -29.59 6.88 5.83
CA LEU A 43 -28.88 7.47 4.70
C LEU A 43 -27.92 8.53 5.22
N ARG A 44 -26.70 8.53 4.68
CA ARG A 44 -25.63 9.48 5.03
C ARG A 44 -25.10 10.15 3.78
N LEU A 45 -24.93 11.47 3.85
CA LEU A 45 -24.28 12.27 2.83
C LEU A 45 -23.21 13.12 3.50
N SER A 46 -22.01 13.15 2.98
CA SER A 46 -20.99 14.04 3.50
C SER A 46 -20.08 14.60 2.41
N TYR A 47 -19.62 15.80 2.68
CA TYR A 47 -18.55 16.46 1.97
C TYR A 47 -17.53 16.94 2.99
N GLY A 48 -16.24 16.78 2.67
CA GLY A 48 -15.19 17.28 3.54
C GLY A 48 -13.89 17.51 2.81
N GLN A 49 -13.14 18.49 3.29
CA GLN A 49 -11.78 18.73 2.88
C GLN A 49 -10.81 18.38 4.00
N THR A 50 -9.67 17.80 3.65
CA THR A 50 -8.55 17.53 4.53
C THR A 50 -7.25 18.02 3.92
N GLY A 51 -6.32 18.46 4.76
CA GLY A 51 -5.00 18.90 4.34
C GLY A 51 -3.91 17.94 4.78
N GLN A 52 -2.91 17.76 3.92
CA GLN A 52 -1.70 17.02 4.21
C GLN A 52 -0.51 17.98 4.27
N GLN A 53 0.23 17.94 5.38
CA GLN A 53 1.43 18.75 5.61
C GLN A 53 2.70 17.90 5.75
N SER A 54 2.60 16.57 5.73
CA SER A 54 3.74 15.69 5.92
C SER A 54 4.59 15.66 4.64
N ILE A 55 5.49 16.60 4.54
CA ILE A 55 6.57 16.65 3.58
C ILE A 55 7.84 16.10 4.25
N GLY A 56 8.67 15.39 3.52
CA GLY A 56 9.80 14.61 4.04
C GLY A 56 10.77 15.41 4.91
N SER A 57 10.91 16.73 4.70
CA SER A 57 11.76 17.58 5.51
C SER A 57 11.07 18.86 5.99
N TYR A 58 11.66 19.49 6.97
CA TYR A 58 11.26 20.80 7.48
C TYR A 58 11.89 21.90 6.63
N TYR A 59 11.24 23.07 6.55
CA TYR A 59 11.77 24.28 5.91
C TYR A 59 12.05 24.15 4.42
N GLN A 60 11.30 23.31 3.71
CA GLN A 60 11.41 23.14 2.26
C GLN A 60 11.14 24.43 1.45
N HIS A 61 10.52 25.42 2.09
CA HIS A 61 10.28 26.74 1.48
C HIS A 61 11.48 27.71 1.60
N LEU A 62 12.53 27.30 2.33
CA LEU A 62 13.72 28.15 2.57
C LEU A 62 14.97 27.54 1.91
N PRO A 63 15.85 28.37 1.35
CA PRO A 63 17.18 27.94 0.94
C PRO A 63 18.01 27.64 2.20
N THR A 64 18.26 26.34 2.44
CA THR A 64 19.03 25.84 3.56
C THR A 64 20.31 25.14 3.12
N TYR A 65 21.26 24.97 4.03
CA TYR A 65 22.53 24.30 3.79
C TYR A 65 22.72 23.18 4.81
N THR A 66 23.23 22.04 4.32
CA THR A 66 23.64 20.92 5.17
C THR A 66 25.15 20.96 5.33
N ALA A 67 25.65 20.97 6.58
CA ALA A 67 27.07 20.87 6.87
C ALA A 67 27.58 19.46 6.53
N SER A 68 28.83 19.38 6.04
CA SER A 68 29.52 18.10 5.86
C SER A 68 29.80 17.42 7.20
N TYR A 69 29.86 16.08 7.18
CA TYR A 69 30.41 15.31 8.29
C TYR A 69 31.91 15.57 8.45
N ASP A 70 32.46 15.23 9.61
CA ASP A 70 33.88 15.44 9.93
C ASP A 70 34.82 14.78 8.92
N GLU A 71 34.42 13.62 8.37
CA GLU A 71 35.20 12.88 7.36
C GLU A 71 35.17 13.54 5.98
N SER A 72 34.27 14.49 5.75
CA SER A 72 34.09 15.21 4.47
C SER A 72 34.52 16.67 4.55
N ARG A 73 35.31 17.05 5.56
CA ARG A 73 35.91 18.39 5.66
C ARG A 73 36.97 18.61 4.61
N TYR A 74 37.17 19.85 4.24
CA TYR A 74 38.22 20.24 3.32
C TYR A 74 39.44 20.71 4.11
N TYR A 75 40.62 20.14 3.80
CA TYR A 75 41.89 20.54 4.40
C TYR A 75 42.55 21.62 3.56
N PHE A 76 42.75 22.81 4.15
CA PHE A 76 43.40 23.92 3.46
C PHE A 76 44.17 24.79 4.46
N GLY A 77 45.43 25.14 4.13
CA GLY A 77 46.29 26.00 4.97
C GLY A 77 46.48 25.48 6.39
N ASP A 78 46.75 24.17 6.54
CA ASP A 78 46.93 23.46 7.82
C ASP A 78 45.71 23.45 8.76
N GLN A 79 44.50 23.71 8.19
CA GLN A 79 43.24 23.67 8.93
C GLN A 79 42.16 22.88 8.18
N TRP A 80 41.26 22.26 8.96
CA TRP A 80 40.09 21.56 8.45
C TRP A 80 38.89 22.51 8.43
N TYR A 81 38.28 22.67 7.24
CA TYR A 81 37.08 23.50 7.04
C TYR A 81 35.86 22.63 6.80
N THR A 82 34.78 22.93 7.50
CA THR A 82 33.47 22.34 7.23
C THR A 82 32.95 22.89 5.90
N THR A 83 32.60 22.00 4.98
CA THR A 83 31.95 22.35 3.74
C THR A 83 30.42 22.33 3.93
N TYR A 84 29.72 23.11 3.14
CA TYR A 84 28.26 23.20 3.17
C TYR A 84 27.69 22.87 1.81
N ARG A 85 26.69 21.98 1.78
CA ARG A 85 25.95 21.63 0.58
C ARG A 85 24.58 22.31 0.60
N PRO A 86 24.22 23.11 -0.43
CA PRO A 86 22.90 23.70 -0.50
C PRO A 86 21.83 22.65 -0.73
N ASN A 87 20.66 22.82 -0.12
CA ASN A 87 19.49 21.98 -0.32
C ASN A 87 18.55 22.60 -1.33
N GLY A 88 17.84 21.77 -2.08
CA GLY A 88 16.77 22.24 -2.96
C GLY A 88 15.59 22.76 -2.13
N TYR A 89 14.90 23.77 -2.66
CA TYR A 89 13.75 24.39 -2.00
C TYR A 89 12.68 24.81 -3.01
N ASP A 90 11.44 24.92 -2.51
CA ASP A 90 10.33 25.54 -3.24
C ASP A 90 9.66 26.60 -2.35
N ALA A 91 9.88 27.87 -2.66
CA ALA A 91 9.32 28.99 -1.90
C ALA A 91 7.78 29.02 -1.89
N ASN A 92 7.14 28.37 -2.86
CA ASN A 92 5.69 28.37 -3.07
C ASN A 92 5.01 27.08 -2.59
N ILE A 93 5.75 26.18 -1.96
CA ILE A 93 5.20 24.91 -1.45
C ILE A 93 4.01 25.17 -0.52
N LYS A 94 2.92 24.42 -0.72
CA LYS A 94 1.66 24.59 -0.02
C LYS A 94 1.03 23.26 0.39
N TRP A 95 -0.09 23.35 1.10
CA TRP A 95 -0.87 22.19 1.52
C TRP A 95 -1.32 21.35 0.32
N GLU A 96 -1.11 20.05 0.40
CA GLU A 96 -1.86 19.09 -0.40
C GLU A 96 -3.28 19.00 0.18
N THR A 97 -4.29 19.12 -0.67
CA THR A 97 -5.69 19.16 -0.25
C THR A 97 -6.49 18.02 -0.86
N THR A 98 -7.22 17.29 -0.04
CA THR A 98 -8.12 16.23 -0.49
C THR A 98 -9.57 16.62 -0.22
N GLU A 99 -10.37 16.67 -1.29
CA GLU A 99 -11.82 16.82 -1.27
C GLU A 99 -12.46 15.43 -1.35
N THR A 100 -13.38 15.13 -0.46
CA THR A 100 -14.10 13.85 -0.43
C THR A 100 -15.60 14.09 -0.40
N TYR A 101 -16.32 13.42 -1.28
CA TYR A 101 -17.78 13.23 -1.24
C TYR A 101 -18.06 11.78 -0.88
N ASN A 102 -19.03 11.55 0.02
CA ASN A 102 -19.42 10.21 0.41
C ASN A 102 -20.95 10.13 0.48
N ILE A 103 -21.48 9.01 -0.03
CA ILE A 103 -22.87 8.58 0.13
C ILE A 103 -22.84 7.24 0.84
N GLY A 104 -23.53 7.11 1.96
CA GLY A 104 -23.54 5.89 2.75
C GLY A 104 -24.96 5.47 3.16
N ILE A 105 -25.12 4.17 3.34
CA ILE A 105 -26.33 3.53 3.85
C ILE A 105 -25.90 2.65 5.03
N ASP A 106 -26.50 2.89 6.21
CA ASP A 106 -26.45 1.94 7.32
C ASP A 106 -27.77 1.16 7.32
N TYR A 107 -27.68 -0.16 7.44
CA TYR A 107 -28.88 -1.02 7.42
C TYR A 107 -28.85 -2.06 8.53
N GLY A 108 -30.03 -2.42 9.00
CA GLY A 108 -30.23 -3.49 9.97
C GLY A 108 -31.55 -4.21 9.74
N PHE A 109 -31.56 -5.52 9.80
CA PHE A 109 -32.72 -6.37 9.63
C PHE A 109 -32.84 -7.39 10.75
N LEU A 110 -34.06 -7.83 11.04
CA LEU A 110 -34.38 -8.91 11.98
C LEU A 110 -33.78 -8.67 13.38
N ASN A 111 -34.02 -7.50 13.96
CA ASN A 111 -33.47 -7.03 15.23
C ASN A 111 -31.93 -7.02 15.18
N ASN A 112 -31.37 -6.46 14.08
CA ASN A 112 -29.94 -6.36 13.80
C ASN A 112 -29.20 -7.72 13.73
N ARG A 113 -29.90 -8.82 13.45
CA ARG A 113 -29.24 -10.10 13.15
C ARG A 113 -28.47 -10.05 11.83
N ILE A 114 -28.88 -9.19 10.91
CA ILE A 114 -28.16 -8.82 9.72
C ILE A 114 -28.04 -7.32 9.75
N SER A 115 -26.81 -6.80 9.78
CA SER A 115 -26.57 -5.36 9.77
C SER A 115 -25.30 -5.03 8.99
N GLY A 116 -25.16 -3.80 8.56
CA GLY A 116 -23.98 -3.39 7.86
C GLY A 116 -24.03 -1.98 7.33
N THR A 117 -23.03 -1.66 6.50
CA THR A 117 -22.87 -0.38 5.84
C THR A 117 -22.52 -0.56 4.37
N ILE A 118 -22.96 0.35 3.53
CA ILE A 118 -22.53 0.47 2.14
C ILE A 118 -22.18 1.92 1.93
N ASP A 119 -20.92 2.21 1.58
CA ASP A 119 -20.42 3.55 1.35
C ASP A 119 -19.83 3.65 -0.05
N TYR A 120 -20.20 4.67 -0.79
CA TYR A 120 -19.56 5.02 -2.04
C TYR A 120 -18.96 6.41 -1.93
N TYR A 121 -17.69 6.53 -2.26
CA TYR A 121 -16.99 7.80 -2.20
C TYR A 121 -16.28 8.15 -3.50
N TRP A 122 -16.14 9.45 -3.73
CA TRP A 122 -15.19 9.99 -4.68
C TRP A 122 -14.37 11.09 -4.04
N ARG A 123 -13.10 11.06 -4.39
CA ARG A 123 -12.07 11.87 -3.78
C ARG A 123 -11.22 12.52 -4.86
N THR A 124 -10.90 13.79 -4.69
CA THR A 124 -9.95 14.51 -5.52
C THR A 124 -8.85 15.07 -4.64
N THR A 125 -7.62 14.63 -4.85
CA THR A 125 -6.44 15.18 -4.20
C THR A 125 -5.79 16.17 -5.16
N LYS A 126 -5.59 17.38 -4.70
CA LYS A 126 -4.98 18.49 -5.43
C LYS A 126 -3.65 18.85 -4.82
N ASP A 127 -2.74 19.36 -5.65
CA ASP A 127 -1.44 19.85 -5.22
C ASP A 127 -0.62 18.76 -4.47
N LEU A 128 -0.61 17.53 -5.02
CA LEU A 128 0.13 16.39 -4.49
C LEU A 128 1.58 16.77 -4.20
N LEU A 129 2.04 16.50 -2.99
CA LEU A 129 3.42 16.71 -2.56
C LEU A 129 4.29 15.52 -2.96
N ASN A 130 5.33 15.76 -3.74
CA ASN A 130 6.27 14.73 -4.14
C ASN A 130 7.64 15.33 -4.49
N LYS A 131 8.63 14.46 -4.52
CA LYS A 131 10.00 14.80 -4.91
C LYS A 131 10.18 14.59 -6.40
N ILE A 132 10.58 15.63 -7.12
CA ILE A 132 10.77 15.61 -8.56
C ILE A 132 12.18 16.05 -8.94
N PHE A 133 12.60 15.65 -10.15
CA PHE A 133 13.78 16.20 -10.79
C PHE A 133 13.44 17.56 -11.40
N VAL A 134 14.36 18.50 -11.25
CA VAL A 134 14.30 19.82 -11.87
C VAL A 134 15.48 20.01 -12.82
N PRO A 135 15.40 20.89 -13.84
CA PRO A 135 16.49 21.19 -14.74
C PRO A 135 17.73 21.66 -13.98
N ALA A 136 18.90 21.27 -14.47
CA ALA A 136 20.16 21.72 -13.90
C ALA A 136 20.24 23.28 -13.93
N GLY A 137 20.62 23.86 -12.79
CA GLY A 137 20.74 25.31 -12.65
C GLY A 137 19.44 26.04 -12.30
N SER A 138 18.28 25.35 -12.30
CA SER A 138 16.99 25.96 -11.91
C SER A 138 16.79 25.99 -10.39
N ASN A 139 17.56 25.18 -9.65
CA ASN A 139 17.54 25.12 -8.19
C ASN A 139 18.93 24.74 -7.68
N PHE A 140 19.15 24.78 -6.36
CA PHE A 140 20.42 24.40 -5.74
C PHE A 140 20.74 22.90 -5.86
N THR A 141 19.73 22.07 -6.07
CA THR A 141 19.87 20.64 -6.34
C THR A 141 19.01 20.27 -7.56
N ASN A 142 19.30 19.11 -8.14
CA ASN A 142 18.51 18.57 -9.25
C ASN A 142 17.22 17.85 -8.81
N MET A 143 16.90 17.85 -7.50
CA MET A 143 15.68 17.27 -6.95
C MET A 143 15.12 18.16 -5.85
N ILE A 144 13.83 18.46 -5.93
CA ILE A 144 13.09 19.24 -4.92
C ILE A 144 11.77 18.56 -4.56
N GLU A 145 11.28 18.82 -3.35
CA GLU A 145 9.90 18.54 -2.97
C GLU A 145 9.02 19.73 -3.33
N THR A 146 7.94 19.49 -4.04
CA THR A 146 7.02 20.51 -4.51
C THR A 146 5.62 19.93 -4.77
N ASN A 147 4.65 20.78 -5.02
CA ASN A 147 3.30 20.39 -5.40
C ASN A 147 3.25 20.07 -6.90
N ILE A 148 3.07 18.77 -7.25
CA ILE A 148 3.30 18.31 -8.62
C ILE A 148 2.06 17.95 -9.43
N GLY A 149 0.90 17.81 -8.80
CA GLY A 149 -0.24 17.38 -9.60
C GLY A 149 -1.50 17.04 -8.82
N ASN A 150 -2.39 16.32 -9.49
CA ASN A 150 -3.67 15.95 -8.94
C ASN A 150 -3.93 14.46 -9.15
N MET A 151 -4.73 13.89 -8.26
CA MET A 151 -5.17 12.51 -8.31
C MET A 151 -6.67 12.43 -8.05
N LYS A 152 -7.37 11.53 -8.70
CA LYS A 152 -8.74 11.15 -8.39
C LYS A 152 -8.78 9.73 -7.87
N SER A 153 -9.63 9.50 -6.89
CA SER A 153 -9.92 8.16 -6.37
C SER A 153 -11.42 8.00 -6.20
N LYS A 154 -11.91 6.77 -6.38
CA LYS A 154 -13.29 6.40 -6.09
C LYS A 154 -13.33 4.99 -5.55
N GLY A 155 -14.29 4.72 -4.69
CA GLY A 155 -14.38 3.39 -4.11
C GLY A 155 -15.76 3.08 -3.56
N LEU A 156 -15.99 1.78 -3.40
CA LEU A 156 -17.15 1.18 -2.76
C LEU A 156 -16.66 0.38 -1.56
N GLU A 157 -17.23 0.66 -0.39
CA GLU A 157 -16.95 -0.05 0.85
C GLU A 157 -18.23 -0.71 1.33
N ILE A 158 -18.19 -1.99 1.62
CA ILE A 158 -19.30 -2.79 2.12
C ILE A 158 -18.87 -3.46 3.41
N GLY A 159 -19.62 -3.21 4.48
CA GLY A 159 -19.49 -3.94 5.74
C GLY A 159 -20.76 -4.75 6.00
N ILE A 160 -20.62 -5.99 6.46
CA ILE A 160 -21.73 -6.85 6.83
C ILE A 160 -21.44 -7.57 8.15
N ASN A 161 -22.44 -7.60 9.03
CA ASN A 161 -22.44 -8.40 10.24
C ASN A 161 -23.68 -9.27 10.23
N VAL A 162 -23.51 -10.57 10.47
CA VAL A 162 -24.59 -11.54 10.50
C VAL A 162 -24.49 -12.37 11.78
N ILE A 163 -25.60 -12.61 12.44
CA ILE A 163 -25.74 -13.51 13.56
C ILE A 163 -26.64 -14.68 13.12
N PRO A 164 -26.09 -15.70 12.40
CA PRO A 164 -26.90 -16.78 11.85
C PRO A 164 -27.58 -17.60 12.93
N VAL A 165 -26.91 -17.81 14.04
CA VAL A 165 -27.41 -18.58 15.18
C VAL A 165 -27.26 -17.76 16.45
N LYS A 166 -28.34 -17.65 17.21
CA LYS A 166 -28.33 -17.08 18.56
C LYS A 166 -29.42 -17.75 19.39
N ASN A 167 -29.02 -18.58 20.33
CA ASN A 167 -29.90 -19.22 21.32
C ASN A 167 -29.18 -19.33 22.68
N LYS A 168 -29.69 -20.07 23.60
CA LYS A 168 -29.16 -20.18 24.96
C LYS A 168 -27.72 -20.74 25.00
N ASP A 169 -27.38 -21.70 24.13
CA ASP A 169 -26.11 -22.40 24.15
C ASP A 169 -25.17 -21.98 23.01
N TRP A 170 -25.70 -21.50 21.92
CA TRP A 170 -24.96 -21.14 20.70
C TRP A 170 -25.11 -19.67 20.32
N GLU A 171 -23.98 -19.05 20.04
CA GLU A 171 -23.96 -17.77 19.33
C GLU A 171 -22.91 -17.84 18.24
N TRP A 172 -23.33 -17.60 16.98
CA TRP A 172 -22.42 -17.52 15.86
C TRP A 172 -22.53 -16.15 15.22
N THR A 173 -21.40 -15.45 15.15
CA THR A 173 -21.27 -14.14 14.50
C THR A 173 -20.33 -14.26 13.32
N VAL A 174 -20.69 -13.67 12.20
CA VAL A 174 -19.85 -13.53 11.00
C VAL A 174 -19.82 -12.08 10.60
N SER A 175 -18.63 -11.52 10.48
CA SER A 175 -18.41 -10.14 10.02
C SER A 175 -17.53 -10.15 8.78
N GLY A 176 -17.90 -9.40 7.78
CA GLY A 176 -17.12 -9.25 6.56
C GLY A 176 -17.03 -7.79 6.16
N ASN A 177 -15.95 -7.43 5.50
CA ASN A 177 -15.84 -6.19 4.78
C ASN A 177 -15.27 -6.44 3.38
N PHE A 178 -15.67 -5.58 2.46
CA PHE A 178 -15.16 -5.57 1.10
C PHE A 178 -14.95 -4.13 0.67
N THR A 179 -13.80 -3.85 0.09
CA THR A 179 -13.47 -2.54 -0.47
C THR A 179 -13.00 -2.70 -1.91
N TRP A 180 -13.65 -1.95 -2.80
CA TRP A 180 -13.14 -1.68 -4.13
C TRP A 180 -12.68 -0.24 -4.19
N ASN A 181 -11.46 -0.01 -4.65
CA ASN A 181 -10.87 1.32 -4.73
C ASN A 181 -10.03 1.45 -6.01
N THR A 182 -10.21 2.54 -6.74
CA THR A 182 -9.36 2.91 -7.88
C THR A 182 -8.80 4.30 -7.67
N SER A 183 -7.58 4.51 -8.16
CA SER A 183 -6.92 5.81 -8.14
C SER A 183 -6.24 6.07 -9.48
N GLU A 184 -6.30 7.31 -9.94
CA GLU A 184 -5.74 7.74 -11.22
C GLU A 184 -5.08 9.11 -11.04
N ILE A 185 -3.87 9.27 -11.55
CA ILE A 185 -3.17 10.55 -11.61
C ILE A 185 -3.76 11.33 -12.78
N THR A 186 -4.37 12.49 -12.50
CA THR A 186 -5.06 13.29 -13.53
C THR A 186 -4.24 14.47 -14.04
N LYS A 187 -3.20 14.87 -13.29
CA LYS A 187 -2.29 15.95 -13.66
C LYS A 187 -0.93 15.73 -13.02
N LEU A 188 0.13 16.00 -13.75
CA LEU A 188 1.49 16.15 -13.24
C LEU A 188 2.07 17.46 -13.78
N ASN A 189 2.66 18.26 -12.90
CA ASN A 189 3.40 19.46 -13.26
C ASN A 189 4.87 19.06 -13.41
N THR A 190 5.19 18.30 -14.45
CA THR A 190 6.57 18.00 -14.81
C THR A 190 7.05 19.13 -15.71
N ILE A 191 8.18 19.74 -15.34
CA ILE A 191 8.78 20.81 -16.13
C ILE A 191 9.28 20.21 -17.45
N ASP A 192 8.64 20.60 -18.56
CA ASP A 192 9.02 20.35 -19.96
C ASP A 192 10.02 19.20 -20.22
N ARG A 193 9.57 17.98 -19.99
CA ARG A 193 10.26 16.78 -20.47
C ARG A 193 9.33 16.04 -21.43
N GLU A 194 9.88 15.50 -22.49
CA GLU A 194 9.21 14.57 -23.41
C GLU A 194 8.62 13.38 -22.66
N ASP A 195 9.21 13.01 -21.50
CA ASP A 195 8.75 11.98 -20.59
C ASP A 195 7.82 12.57 -19.53
N ASN A 196 6.53 12.51 -19.75
CA ASN A 196 5.51 13.07 -18.86
C ASN A 196 5.22 12.17 -17.66
N TYR A 197 6.28 11.67 -16.96
CA TYR A 197 6.16 10.81 -15.79
C TYR A 197 7.23 11.09 -14.73
N VAL A 198 6.93 10.72 -13.47
CA VAL A 198 7.87 10.76 -12.35
C VAL A 198 8.32 9.34 -12.02
N LYS A 199 9.63 9.08 -12.06
CA LYS A 199 10.21 7.78 -11.70
C LYS A 199 10.06 7.50 -10.22
N THR A 200 9.56 6.32 -9.87
CA THR A 200 9.34 5.84 -8.49
C THR A 200 9.80 4.40 -8.36
N GLY A 201 9.69 3.81 -7.15
CA GLY A 201 10.02 2.40 -6.96
C GLY A 201 11.50 2.10 -7.22
N ASN A 202 12.40 2.72 -6.45
CA ASN A 202 13.84 2.47 -6.55
C ASN A 202 14.14 0.99 -6.23
N ALA A 203 14.75 0.29 -7.19
CA ALA A 203 15.13 -1.12 -7.06
C ALA A 203 16.44 -1.36 -6.29
N GLY A 204 17.17 -0.30 -5.97
CA GLY A 204 18.51 -0.33 -5.37
C GLY A 204 19.53 0.29 -6.30
N GLY A 205 20.44 1.08 -5.75
CA GLY A 205 21.42 1.84 -6.51
C GLY A 205 20.87 3.10 -7.18
N THR A 206 21.78 3.88 -7.76
CA THR A 206 21.44 5.17 -8.37
C THR A 206 20.73 4.97 -9.70
N GLY A 207 19.55 5.58 -9.86
CA GLY A 207 18.85 5.60 -11.15
C GLY A 207 18.02 4.37 -11.49
N LYS A 208 18.01 3.35 -10.64
CA LYS A 208 17.28 2.09 -10.88
C LYS A 208 15.83 2.17 -10.39
N TYR A 209 14.92 2.62 -11.26
CA TYR A 209 13.49 2.75 -10.96
C TYR A 209 12.66 1.78 -11.79
N LEU A 210 11.72 1.08 -11.11
CA LEU A 210 10.83 0.07 -11.71
C LEU A 210 9.38 0.54 -11.87
N GLN A 211 9.04 1.67 -11.27
CA GLN A 211 7.68 2.21 -11.26
C GLN A 211 7.69 3.67 -11.70
N VAL A 212 6.50 4.14 -12.10
CA VAL A 212 6.29 5.55 -12.47
C VAL A 212 4.97 6.06 -11.90
N HIS A 213 4.92 7.39 -11.72
CA HIS A 213 3.68 8.15 -11.67
C HIS A 213 3.49 8.78 -13.03
N MET A 214 2.40 8.46 -13.72
CA MET A 214 2.06 8.94 -15.06
C MET A 214 0.59 9.35 -15.10
N VAL A 215 0.27 10.39 -15.88
CA VAL A 215 -1.12 10.83 -16.09
C VAL A 215 -1.92 9.72 -16.80
N GLY A 216 -3.13 9.45 -16.32
CA GLY A 216 -3.98 8.37 -16.78
C GLY A 216 -3.73 7.01 -16.12
N GLU A 217 -2.66 6.90 -15.33
CA GLU A 217 -2.26 5.65 -14.67
C GLU A 217 -2.51 5.67 -13.16
N THR A 218 -2.62 4.47 -12.60
CA THR A 218 -2.60 4.26 -11.14
C THR A 218 -1.21 4.61 -10.59
N PRO A 219 -1.10 5.27 -9.41
CA PRO A 219 0.20 5.52 -8.80
C PRO A 219 1.04 4.24 -8.64
N ASN A 220 2.35 4.36 -8.88
CA ASN A 220 3.30 3.24 -8.85
C ASN A 220 3.00 2.14 -9.89
N THR A 221 2.53 2.51 -11.08
CA THR A 221 2.45 1.59 -12.22
C THR A 221 3.86 1.19 -12.65
N PHE A 222 4.05 -0.10 -12.94
CA PHE A 222 5.35 -0.63 -13.33
C PHE A 222 5.75 -0.17 -14.72
N TYR A 223 7.04 0.17 -14.88
CA TYR A 223 7.68 0.66 -16.08
C TYR A 223 8.91 -0.18 -16.37
N LEU A 224 8.77 -1.17 -17.24
CA LEU A 224 9.69 -2.29 -17.38
C LEU A 224 10.10 -2.52 -18.83
N LEU A 225 11.22 -3.25 -19.02
CA LEU A 225 11.67 -3.75 -20.31
C LEU A 225 10.85 -4.98 -20.68
N GLN A 226 10.47 -5.09 -21.93
CA GLN A 226 9.73 -6.22 -22.46
C GLN A 226 10.68 -7.40 -22.70
N GLN A 227 10.49 -8.51 -21.98
CA GLN A 227 11.26 -9.75 -22.13
C GLN A 227 10.99 -10.42 -23.47
N ALA A 228 12.03 -10.94 -24.10
CA ALA A 228 11.90 -11.83 -25.26
C ALA A 228 11.82 -13.31 -24.82
N TYR A 229 11.05 -14.11 -25.56
CA TYR A 229 10.84 -15.53 -25.29
C TYR A 229 11.15 -16.37 -26.52
N ASP A 230 11.50 -17.64 -26.32
CA ASP A 230 11.59 -18.63 -27.39
C ASP A 230 10.19 -19.17 -27.78
N ASP A 231 10.16 -20.03 -28.80
CA ASP A 231 8.92 -20.65 -29.29
C ASP A 231 8.20 -21.54 -28.25
N ASN A 232 8.90 -21.95 -27.19
CA ASN A 232 8.37 -22.76 -26.10
C ASN A 232 7.90 -21.89 -24.90
N GLY A 233 8.03 -20.57 -24.99
CA GLY A 233 7.69 -19.62 -23.93
C GLY A 233 8.74 -19.51 -22.82
N LYS A 234 9.98 -20.02 -23.05
CA LYS A 234 11.09 -19.83 -22.11
C LYS A 234 11.72 -18.45 -22.34
N PRO A 235 12.02 -17.67 -21.27
CA PRO A 235 12.66 -16.38 -21.41
C PRO A 235 14.09 -16.54 -21.97
N LEU A 236 14.42 -15.70 -22.93
CA LEU A 236 15.76 -15.67 -23.53
C LEU A 236 16.69 -14.82 -22.71
N ASP A 237 17.84 -15.36 -22.29
CA ASP A 237 18.82 -14.67 -21.47
C ASP A 237 19.40 -13.44 -22.19
N GLY A 238 19.31 -12.26 -21.56
CA GLY A 238 19.81 -11.00 -22.08
C GLY A 238 19.17 -10.55 -23.39
N LYS A 239 17.93 -11.00 -23.70
CA LYS A 239 17.19 -10.61 -24.89
C LYS A 239 15.89 -9.93 -24.52
N TYR A 240 15.59 -8.86 -25.23
CA TYR A 240 14.43 -8.02 -25.05
C TYR A 240 13.72 -7.81 -26.38
N ILE A 241 12.47 -7.40 -26.33
CA ILE A 241 11.76 -6.89 -27.49
C ILE A 241 12.11 -5.41 -27.66
N ALA A 242 12.58 -5.02 -28.83
CA ALA A 242 12.85 -3.63 -29.18
C ALA A 242 11.58 -2.86 -29.50
N LYS A 243 11.67 -1.53 -29.62
CA LYS A 243 10.51 -0.65 -29.94
C LYS A 243 9.88 -0.96 -31.31
N ASP A 244 10.63 -1.51 -32.26
CA ASP A 244 10.17 -1.95 -33.59
C ASP A 244 9.66 -3.38 -33.62
N GLY A 245 9.64 -4.07 -32.48
CA GLY A 245 9.20 -5.46 -32.34
C GLY A 245 10.29 -6.50 -32.62
N SER A 246 11.49 -6.11 -33.02
CA SER A 246 12.63 -7.04 -33.18
C SER A 246 13.22 -7.47 -31.83
N VAL A 247 14.03 -8.52 -31.85
CA VAL A 247 14.76 -8.97 -30.64
C VAL A 247 16.12 -8.29 -30.57
N THR A 248 16.41 -7.67 -29.43
CA THR A 248 17.68 -6.97 -29.16
C THR A 248 18.36 -7.50 -27.88
N SER A 249 19.68 -7.29 -27.79
CA SER A 249 20.45 -7.52 -26.56
C SER A 249 20.79 -6.21 -25.83
N SER A 250 20.47 -5.06 -26.44
CA SER A 250 20.71 -3.74 -25.88
C SER A 250 19.54 -3.30 -25.02
N GLU A 251 19.79 -2.96 -23.76
CA GLU A 251 18.75 -2.39 -22.88
C GLU A 251 18.30 -0.98 -23.34
N GLU A 252 19.15 -0.24 -24.04
CA GLU A 252 18.86 1.09 -24.57
C GLU A 252 17.85 1.05 -25.73
N ASP A 253 17.98 0.00 -26.61
CA ASP A 253 17.11 -0.21 -27.76
C ASP A 253 15.82 -0.95 -27.34
N ALA A 254 15.83 -1.60 -26.18
CA ALA A 254 14.72 -2.38 -25.69
C ALA A 254 13.47 -1.51 -25.46
N ASN A 255 12.30 -2.09 -25.72
CA ASN A 255 11.02 -1.47 -25.43
C ASN A 255 10.81 -1.41 -23.92
N LYS A 256 11.02 -0.23 -23.34
CA LYS A 256 10.64 0.06 -21.97
C LYS A 256 9.26 0.70 -21.98
N TYR A 257 8.30 0.06 -21.32
CA TYR A 257 6.89 0.44 -21.43
C TYR A 257 6.16 0.48 -20.08
N VAL A 258 5.08 1.24 -20.05
CA VAL A 258 4.14 1.29 -18.92
C VAL A 258 3.23 0.07 -19.01
N THR A 259 3.30 -0.80 -18.01
CA THR A 259 2.64 -2.11 -18.07
C THR A 259 1.14 -2.06 -17.83
N GLY A 260 0.59 -0.94 -17.35
CA GLY A 260 -0.77 -0.83 -16.82
C GLY A 260 -1.01 -1.63 -15.53
N LYS A 261 0.05 -2.20 -14.94
CA LYS A 261 0.01 -3.01 -13.71
C LYS A 261 0.64 -2.23 -12.58
N SER A 262 -0.07 -2.11 -11.44
CA SER A 262 0.37 -1.35 -10.27
C SER A 262 0.56 -2.23 -9.04
N SER A 263 1.35 -1.76 -8.09
CA SER A 263 1.45 -2.34 -6.76
C SER A 263 0.22 -2.08 -5.88
N LYS A 264 -0.71 -1.24 -6.33
CA LYS A 264 -1.92 -0.90 -5.59
C LYS A 264 -3.03 -1.86 -5.93
N ALA A 265 -3.48 -2.64 -4.97
CA ALA A 265 -4.63 -3.52 -5.15
C ALA A 265 -5.92 -2.71 -5.27
N PRO A 266 -6.78 -2.99 -6.26
CA PRO A 266 -8.10 -2.40 -6.30
C PRO A 266 -9.10 -3.07 -5.36
N TYR A 267 -8.87 -4.29 -4.88
CA TYR A 267 -9.81 -5.04 -4.07
C TYR A 267 -9.19 -5.49 -2.75
N TYR A 268 -9.90 -5.23 -1.65
CA TYR A 268 -9.56 -5.71 -0.32
C TYR A 268 -10.76 -6.38 0.32
N CYS A 269 -10.55 -7.40 1.11
CA CYS A 269 -11.58 -8.00 1.92
C CYS A 269 -11.06 -8.42 3.29
N GLY A 270 -11.94 -8.43 4.27
CA GLY A 270 -11.70 -8.97 5.60
C GLY A 270 -12.83 -9.89 6.00
N LEU A 271 -12.52 -10.96 6.70
CA LEU A 271 -13.48 -11.90 7.24
C LEU A 271 -13.13 -12.19 8.70
N SER A 272 -14.12 -12.09 9.57
CA SER A 272 -14.04 -12.46 10.97
C SER A 272 -15.22 -13.34 11.32
N THR A 273 -15.00 -14.46 11.98
CA THR A 273 -16.08 -15.27 12.50
C THR A 273 -15.79 -15.70 13.92
N ARG A 274 -16.84 -15.69 14.76
CA ARG A 274 -16.78 -16.18 16.12
C ARG A 274 -17.97 -17.09 16.39
N LEU A 275 -17.66 -18.29 16.83
CA LEU A 275 -18.63 -19.28 17.27
C LEU A 275 -18.46 -19.51 18.77
N THR A 276 -19.53 -19.29 19.53
CA THR A 276 -19.56 -19.58 20.96
C THR A 276 -20.54 -20.75 21.20
N TYR A 277 -20.09 -21.74 21.94
CA TYR A 277 -20.91 -22.88 22.40
C TYR A 277 -20.73 -23.03 23.89
N LYS A 278 -21.72 -22.66 24.67
CA LYS A 278 -21.63 -22.62 26.14
C LYS A 278 -20.37 -21.86 26.56
N ASN A 279 -19.42 -22.53 27.17
CA ASN A 279 -18.18 -21.97 27.68
C ASN A 279 -17.01 -22.02 26.68
N TRP A 280 -17.23 -22.54 25.46
CA TRP A 280 -16.24 -22.57 24.39
C TRP A 280 -16.43 -21.43 23.44
N ASP A 281 -15.32 -20.87 22.97
CA ASP A 281 -15.31 -19.89 21.86
C ASP A 281 -14.23 -20.23 20.84
N LEU A 282 -14.61 -20.15 19.57
CA LEU A 282 -13.71 -20.28 18.41
C LEU A 282 -13.79 -18.99 17.59
N GLY A 283 -12.65 -18.34 17.38
CA GLY A 283 -12.52 -17.16 16.53
C GLY A 283 -11.56 -17.42 15.38
N ILE A 284 -11.91 -16.97 14.18
CA ILE A 284 -11.06 -17.02 12.99
C ILE A 284 -11.13 -15.66 12.32
N ASN A 285 -9.96 -15.07 11.99
CA ASN A 285 -9.84 -13.81 11.26
C ASN A 285 -8.91 -13.98 10.08
N GLY A 286 -9.22 -13.29 9.01
CA GLY A 286 -8.41 -13.28 7.81
C GLY A 286 -8.69 -12.06 6.96
N HIS A 287 -7.76 -11.76 6.07
CA HIS A 287 -7.89 -10.68 5.10
C HIS A 287 -7.30 -11.07 3.75
N GLY A 288 -7.71 -10.35 2.71
CA GLY A 288 -7.23 -10.57 1.36
C GLY A 288 -7.05 -9.26 0.60
N SER A 289 -6.15 -9.30 -0.38
CA SER A 289 -5.85 -8.21 -1.30
C SER A 289 -5.68 -8.79 -2.70
N PHE A 290 -6.36 -8.20 -3.70
CA PHE A 290 -6.40 -8.75 -5.05
C PHE A 290 -6.26 -7.66 -6.11
N GLY A 291 -5.62 -8.03 -7.23
CA GLY A 291 -5.36 -7.17 -8.37
C GLY A 291 -4.08 -6.34 -8.27
N ALA A 292 -3.30 -6.49 -7.21
CA ALA A 292 -1.96 -5.93 -7.10
C ALA A 292 -0.95 -6.76 -7.87
N TYR A 293 0.16 -6.12 -8.26
CA TYR A 293 1.32 -6.78 -8.81
C TYR A 293 2.54 -6.52 -7.93
N VAL A 294 3.41 -7.52 -7.86
CA VAL A 294 4.68 -7.47 -7.12
C VAL A 294 5.82 -7.80 -8.09
N TYR A 295 6.81 -6.95 -8.10
CA TYR A 295 8.06 -7.21 -8.80
C TYR A 295 8.99 -8.02 -7.89
N ASN A 296 9.28 -9.25 -8.28
CA ASN A 296 10.15 -10.16 -7.54
C ASN A 296 11.62 -9.80 -7.78
N TYR A 297 12.08 -8.77 -7.07
CA TYR A 297 13.45 -8.28 -7.20
C TYR A 297 14.48 -9.31 -6.71
N VAL A 298 14.11 -10.15 -5.73
CA VAL A 298 14.98 -11.23 -5.23
C VAL A 298 15.36 -12.16 -6.36
N LYS A 299 14.38 -12.59 -7.17
CA LYS A 299 14.64 -13.43 -8.36
C LYS A 299 15.35 -12.66 -9.47
N ALA A 300 14.99 -11.38 -9.68
CA ALA A 300 15.57 -10.57 -10.74
C ALA A 300 17.05 -10.23 -10.51
N SER A 301 17.47 -10.19 -9.25
CA SER A 301 18.86 -9.92 -8.86
C SER A 301 19.72 -11.15 -8.69
N ASP A 302 19.16 -12.34 -8.92
CA ASP A 302 19.88 -13.61 -8.82
C ASP A 302 20.25 -14.14 -10.22
N SER A 303 21.42 -14.73 -10.35
CA SER A 303 21.98 -15.15 -11.63
C SER A 303 22.97 -16.30 -11.49
N LEU A 304 23.26 -16.99 -12.59
CA LEU A 304 24.27 -18.07 -12.63
C LEU A 304 25.69 -17.56 -12.35
N ASP A 305 26.00 -16.30 -12.67
CA ASP A 305 27.31 -15.70 -12.37
C ASP A 305 27.58 -15.66 -10.85
N GLY A 306 26.52 -15.56 -10.01
CA GLY A 306 26.63 -15.69 -8.57
C GLY A 306 27.13 -17.06 -8.12
N LEU A 307 26.74 -18.13 -8.82
CA LEU A 307 27.18 -19.49 -8.54
C LEU A 307 28.66 -19.70 -8.89
N TYR A 308 29.10 -19.13 -10.02
CA TYR A 308 30.48 -19.32 -10.53
C TYR A 308 31.47 -18.33 -9.92
N GLY A 309 31.04 -17.44 -9.05
CA GLY A 309 31.94 -16.55 -8.33
C GLY A 309 32.56 -15.46 -9.20
N GLY A 310 31.76 -14.76 -10.00
CA GLY A 310 32.24 -13.64 -10.84
C GLY A 310 33.00 -12.55 -10.07
N THR A 311 32.80 -12.49 -8.75
CA THR A 311 33.57 -11.65 -7.80
C THR A 311 34.62 -12.42 -7.00
N GLY A 312 34.90 -13.68 -7.35
CA GLY A 312 35.87 -14.56 -6.66
C GLY A 312 35.26 -15.32 -5.46
N VAL A 313 34.01 -15.14 -5.14
CA VAL A 313 33.32 -15.87 -4.07
C VAL A 313 32.00 -16.44 -4.61
N SER A 314 31.87 -17.77 -4.56
CA SER A 314 30.64 -18.46 -4.95
C SER A 314 29.53 -18.21 -3.89
N SER A 315 28.33 -17.95 -4.34
CA SER A 315 27.13 -17.79 -3.48
C SER A 315 26.06 -18.80 -3.83
N ASN A 316 25.16 -19.06 -2.88
CA ASN A 316 23.97 -19.83 -3.20
C ASN A 316 23.06 -19.02 -4.14
N ILE A 317 22.44 -19.72 -5.09
CA ILE A 317 21.47 -19.16 -6.02
C ILE A 317 20.08 -19.78 -5.79
N LEU A 318 19.05 -19.10 -6.26
CA LEU A 318 17.69 -19.62 -6.22
C LEU A 318 17.52 -20.78 -7.21
N ARG A 319 16.67 -21.75 -6.85
CA ARG A 319 16.33 -22.85 -7.76
C ARG A 319 15.73 -22.35 -9.08
N SER A 320 14.92 -21.28 -9.02
CA SER A 320 14.33 -20.65 -10.20
C SER A 320 15.37 -20.13 -11.20
N THR A 321 16.56 -19.76 -10.76
CA THR A 321 17.64 -19.30 -11.61
C THR A 321 18.21 -20.42 -12.48
N LEU A 322 18.21 -21.66 -11.98
CA LEU A 322 18.55 -22.84 -12.79
C LEU A 322 17.49 -23.12 -13.87
N GLU A 323 16.21 -22.79 -13.60
CA GLU A 323 15.11 -22.99 -14.56
C GLU A 323 15.14 -21.96 -15.69
N THR A 324 15.41 -20.69 -15.36
CA THR A 324 15.56 -19.60 -16.36
C THR A 324 16.86 -19.72 -17.16
N GLY A 325 17.94 -20.08 -16.47
CA GLY A 325 19.29 -20.11 -17.03
C GLY A 325 19.91 -18.73 -17.24
N PHE A 326 19.38 -17.69 -16.57
CA PHE A 326 19.94 -16.34 -16.69
C PHE A 326 21.36 -16.27 -16.13
N THR A 327 22.30 -15.82 -16.95
CA THR A 327 23.72 -15.72 -16.59
C THR A 327 24.00 -14.50 -15.74
N GLN A 328 23.29 -13.40 -15.96
CA GLN A 328 23.43 -12.14 -15.22
C GLN A 328 22.08 -11.69 -14.64
N ASP A 329 22.11 -10.79 -13.69
CA ASP A 329 20.90 -10.18 -13.14
C ASP A 329 20.09 -9.44 -14.22
N ARG A 330 18.74 -9.54 -14.13
CA ARG A 330 17.78 -9.00 -15.11
C ARG A 330 16.77 -8.09 -14.44
N ILE A 331 17.26 -7.08 -13.75
CA ILE A 331 16.51 -6.25 -12.80
C ILE A 331 15.35 -5.48 -13.46
N TYR A 332 15.36 -5.23 -14.77
CA TYR A 332 14.35 -4.35 -15.38
C TYR A 332 13.29 -5.08 -16.19
N THR A 333 13.39 -6.39 -16.39
CA THR A 333 12.46 -7.12 -17.26
C THR A 333 11.11 -7.38 -16.60
N ASP A 334 10.05 -7.36 -17.39
CA ASP A 334 8.68 -7.67 -16.97
C ASP A 334 8.46 -9.16 -16.64
N TYR A 335 9.44 -10.03 -16.93
CA TYR A 335 9.40 -11.46 -16.57
C TYR A 335 9.19 -11.69 -15.07
N PHE A 336 9.76 -10.83 -14.22
CA PHE A 336 9.67 -10.94 -12.77
C PHE A 336 8.47 -10.21 -12.15
N LEU A 337 7.56 -9.70 -12.98
CA LEU A 337 6.35 -9.04 -12.51
C LEU A 337 5.23 -10.06 -12.30
N GLU A 338 4.95 -10.40 -11.06
CA GLU A 338 4.01 -11.43 -10.65
C GLU A 338 2.71 -10.83 -10.07
N LYS A 339 1.60 -11.59 -10.09
CA LYS A 339 0.40 -11.22 -9.34
C LYS A 339 0.66 -11.32 -7.85
N GLY A 340 0.30 -10.27 -7.11
CA GLY A 340 0.40 -10.20 -5.66
C GLY A 340 -0.91 -10.54 -4.93
N ASP A 341 -1.82 -11.26 -5.58
CA ASP A 341 -3.10 -11.65 -5.02
C ASP A 341 -2.92 -12.62 -3.84
N PHE A 342 -3.61 -12.38 -2.74
CA PHE A 342 -3.58 -13.30 -1.61
C PHE A 342 -4.84 -13.23 -0.74
N PHE A 343 -5.09 -14.32 -0.02
CA PHE A 343 -5.94 -14.37 1.16
C PHE A 343 -5.17 -15.00 2.31
N ARG A 344 -5.11 -14.31 3.46
CA ARG A 344 -4.38 -14.74 4.65
C ARG A 344 -5.34 -15.06 5.79
N ILE A 345 -5.15 -16.21 6.44
CA ILE A 345 -5.73 -16.49 7.74
C ILE A 345 -4.77 -15.96 8.80
N ASP A 346 -5.16 -14.83 9.41
CA ASP A 346 -4.31 -14.11 10.34
C ASP A 346 -4.18 -14.82 11.66
N ASN A 347 -5.32 -15.24 12.20
CA ASN A 347 -5.33 -15.98 13.47
C ASN A 347 -6.53 -16.91 13.60
N ILE A 348 -6.32 -17.97 14.40
CA ILE A 348 -7.35 -18.88 14.91
C ILE A 348 -7.17 -18.94 16.42
N THR A 349 -8.23 -18.66 17.15
CA THR A 349 -8.24 -18.71 18.62
C THR A 349 -9.32 -19.68 19.10
N LEU A 350 -8.95 -20.63 19.94
CA LEU A 350 -9.87 -21.50 20.68
C LEU A 350 -9.77 -21.14 22.15
N GLY A 351 -10.89 -20.84 22.79
CA GLY A 351 -10.98 -20.51 24.21
C GLY A 351 -11.96 -21.36 24.96
N HIS A 352 -11.72 -21.55 26.23
CA HIS A 352 -12.67 -22.17 27.19
C HIS A 352 -12.69 -21.34 28.47
N THR A 353 -13.89 -21.01 28.95
CA THR A 353 -14.10 -20.28 30.20
C THR A 353 -14.63 -21.22 31.27
N PHE A 354 -13.95 -21.29 32.40
CA PHE A 354 -14.38 -21.97 33.61
C PHE A 354 -15.05 -20.93 34.51
N ASP A 355 -16.37 -21.01 34.62
CA ASP A 355 -17.13 -20.11 35.48
C ASP A 355 -17.17 -20.66 36.93
N LYS A 356 -17.27 -19.76 37.90
CA LYS A 356 -17.44 -20.09 39.32
C LYS A 356 -16.35 -21.01 39.88
N LEU A 357 -15.08 -20.76 39.49
CA LEU A 357 -13.98 -21.69 39.79
C LEU A 357 -13.73 -21.86 41.29
N TRP A 358 -13.75 -20.75 42.06
CA TRP A 358 -13.57 -20.77 43.53
C TRP A 358 -14.74 -20.09 44.27
N ASN A 359 -15.44 -19.16 43.60
CA ASN A 359 -16.62 -18.48 44.10
C ASN A 359 -17.50 -18.06 42.91
N GLU A 360 -18.69 -17.52 43.18
CA GLU A 360 -19.63 -17.11 42.12
C GLU A 360 -19.13 -15.97 41.22
N LYS A 361 -18.07 -15.24 41.65
CA LYS A 361 -17.50 -14.10 40.95
C LYS A 361 -16.24 -14.41 40.16
N THR A 362 -15.61 -15.58 40.44
CA THR A 362 -14.33 -15.93 39.82
C THR A 362 -14.50 -16.76 38.56
N SER A 363 -13.94 -16.29 37.45
CA SER A 363 -13.86 -17.04 36.20
C SER A 363 -12.43 -17.11 35.65
N LEU A 364 -12.08 -18.26 35.08
CA LEU A 364 -10.80 -18.49 34.42
C LEU A 364 -11.04 -18.79 32.95
N ARG A 365 -10.49 -17.96 32.05
CA ARG A 365 -10.47 -18.29 30.63
C ARG A 365 -9.07 -18.74 30.19
N LEU A 366 -9.00 -19.91 29.62
CA LEU A 366 -7.83 -20.44 28.93
C LEU A 366 -8.04 -20.29 27.43
N SER A 367 -7.03 -19.83 26.71
CA SER A 367 -7.10 -19.71 25.25
C SER A 367 -5.82 -20.18 24.58
N PHE A 368 -5.97 -20.80 23.42
CA PHE A 368 -4.89 -21.13 22.51
C PHE A 368 -5.08 -20.38 21.21
N THR A 369 -4.07 -19.62 20.79
CA THR A 369 -4.09 -18.83 19.57
C THR A 369 -2.92 -19.19 18.67
N VAL A 370 -3.23 -19.42 17.39
CA VAL A 370 -2.23 -19.51 16.33
C VAL A 370 -2.32 -18.22 15.51
N GLN A 371 -1.22 -17.50 15.37
CA GLN A 371 -1.12 -16.33 14.50
C GLN A 371 -0.32 -16.65 13.24
N ASN A 372 -0.61 -15.92 12.17
CA ASN A 372 -0.01 -16.10 10.85
C ASN A 372 -0.16 -17.55 10.37
N VAL A 373 -1.42 -18.01 10.34
CA VAL A 373 -1.77 -19.43 10.15
C VAL A 373 -1.36 -19.91 8.76
N CYS A 374 -1.81 -19.23 7.72
CA CYS A 374 -1.41 -19.50 6.33
C CYS A 374 -1.75 -18.33 5.42
N THR A 375 -1.06 -18.27 4.29
CA THR A 375 -1.33 -17.34 3.17
C THR A 375 -1.59 -18.17 1.92
N LEU A 376 -2.75 -17.95 1.30
CA LEU A 376 -3.15 -18.54 0.03
C LEU A 376 -2.78 -17.53 -1.06
N THR A 377 -1.82 -17.86 -1.91
CA THR A 377 -1.31 -16.98 -2.95
C THR A 377 -0.70 -17.76 -4.10
N GLY A 378 -0.69 -17.17 -5.28
CA GLY A 378 0.09 -17.63 -6.43
C GLY A 378 1.44 -16.94 -6.57
N TYR A 379 1.77 -15.98 -5.69
CA TYR A 379 3.06 -15.31 -5.69
C TYR A 379 4.18 -16.28 -5.31
N SER A 380 5.27 -16.24 -6.05
CA SER A 380 6.37 -17.22 -5.91
C SER A 380 7.43 -16.84 -4.87
N GLY A 381 7.38 -15.61 -4.32
CA GLY A 381 8.24 -15.14 -3.24
C GLY A 381 7.73 -15.53 -1.85
N LEU A 382 8.37 -15.02 -0.81
CA LEU A 382 8.07 -15.39 0.58
C LEU A 382 6.74 -14.84 1.10
N ASP A 383 6.40 -13.62 0.75
CA ASP A 383 5.17 -12.95 1.19
C ASP A 383 4.70 -11.96 0.11
N PRO A 384 3.45 -12.06 -0.40
CA PRO A 384 2.92 -11.15 -1.40
C PRO A 384 2.54 -9.77 -0.84
N GLU A 385 2.40 -9.62 0.48
CA GLU A 385 1.98 -8.37 1.12
C GLU A 385 3.13 -7.39 1.24
N ILE A 386 3.50 -6.79 0.09
CA ILE A 386 4.61 -5.85 -0.04
C ILE A 386 4.07 -4.50 -0.45
N TYR A 387 4.05 -3.54 0.48
CA TYR A 387 3.48 -2.20 0.29
C TYR A 387 4.09 -1.45 -0.90
N SER A 388 5.40 -1.57 -1.11
CA SER A 388 6.09 -0.94 -2.25
C SER A 388 5.80 -1.62 -3.58
N GLY A 389 5.36 -2.88 -3.57
CA GLY A 389 5.26 -3.74 -4.73
C GLY A 389 6.60 -4.24 -5.26
N ILE A 390 7.71 -4.01 -4.56
CA ILE A 390 9.03 -4.50 -4.95
C ILE A 390 9.59 -5.36 -3.82
N ASP A 391 9.68 -6.68 -4.07
CA ASP A 391 10.23 -7.65 -3.11
C ASP A 391 11.75 -7.61 -3.12
N LYS A 392 12.33 -7.01 -2.09
CA LYS A 392 13.79 -6.88 -1.89
C LYS A 392 14.31 -7.77 -0.77
N ASN A 393 13.77 -8.97 -0.63
CA ASN A 393 14.13 -9.89 0.45
C ASN A 393 13.58 -9.45 1.81
N ILE A 394 12.27 -9.61 1.99
CA ILE A 394 11.61 -9.34 3.25
C ILE A 394 11.87 -10.46 4.27
N TYR A 395 11.87 -10.10 5.53
CA TYR A 395 11.91 -11.08 6.60
C TYR A 395 10.54 -11.78 6.71
N GLN A 396 10.54 -13.12 6.60
CA GLN A 396 9.31 -13.91 6.66
C GLN A 396 8.62 -13.76 8.03
N ARG A 397 7.31 -13.54 8.04
CA ARG A 397 6.52 -13.48 9.27
C ARG A 397 6.46 -14.88 9.92
N PRO A 398 6.89 -15.04 11.18
CA PRO A 398 6.84 -16.32 11.84
C PRO A 398 5.41 -16.71 12.19
N ARG A 399 5.12 -18.01 12.17
CA ARG A 399 3.91 -18.54 12.79
C ARG A 399 4.11 -18.53 14.31
N MET A 400 3.15 -17.96 15.05
CA MET A 400 3.23 -17.86 16.50
C MET A 400 2.13 -18.70 17.15
N PHE A 401 2.49 -19.43 18.22
CA PHE A 401 1.58 -20.19 19.07
C PHE A 401 1.57 -19.56 20.45
N MET A 402 0.38 -19.21 20.94
CA MET A 402 0.24 -18.51 22.21
C MET A 402 -0.77 -19.23 23.10
N LEU A 403 -0.42 -19.37 24.37
CA LEU A 403 -1.34 -19.76 25.44
C LEU A 403 -1.69 -18.52 26.26
N GLY A 404 -2.97 -18.25 26.41
CA GLY A 404 -3.48 -17.14 27.20
C GLY A 404 -4.23 -17.64 28.42
N VAL A 405 -3.99 -16.99 29.55
CA VAL A 405 -4.69 -17.20 30.82
C VAL A 405 -5.26 -15.88 31.29
N ASN A 406 -6.57 -15.79 31.44
CA ASN A 406 -7.26 -14.62 31.95
C ASN A 406 -8.09 -15.02 33.17
N LEU A 407 -7.77 -14.42 34.31
CA LEU A 407 -8.45 -14.65 35.58
C LEU A 407 -9.22 -13.40 35.97
N ASN A 408 -10.53 -13.52 36.12
CA ASN A 408 -11.39 -12.46 36.65
C ASN A 408 -11.84 -12.88 38.05
N PHE A 409 -11.79 -11.96 39.02
CA PHE A 409 -12.13 -12.19 40.44
C PHE A 409 -12.82 -11.02 41.08
#